data_7f20280af10b7c15c3eaffe979eb5f68
#
_entry.id   7f20280af10b7c15c3eaffe979eb5f68
#
_cell.length_a   1.000
_cell.length_b   1.000
_cell.length_c   1.000
_cell.angle_alpha   90.00
_cell.angle_beta   90.00
_cell.angle_gamma   90.00
#
_symmetry.space_group_name_H-M   'P 1'
#
loop_
_entity.id
_entity.type
_entity.pdbx_description
1 polymer ?
#
loop_
_entity_poly.entity_id
_entity_poly.type
_entity_poly.pdbx_seq_one_letter_code
_entity_poly.pdbx_strand_id
1 'polypeptide(L)'
;MKSNRFFPRTARRNFIFAITAALSLPTMAWADSDSDPAGAVFVMSNQPTGNAVLAYSRDANGQLAYQATYPTGGKGAGTGADPLGSQGALVLSSGFLFAVNAGSNDVSMFKVEGTKLTLLDREPSGGQRPVSVTVKGFIAYVVNAGGTASISGYFVDGFGKRLVPLPNSLRPVAGGASAQPGQIGFAPESDELLVTEKGTQLIDTYHVDPAGYAKGPVQHASIGVTPFGFSVTRRGYAVVAAAGSGSVASYDIERNQDLTLISNVPLGQMAPCWLVTTGDGRYAYTANAGSSTISSLRVNADGTTQLINPTAAAVSTPLDLALSANSKFLYVRQGGGAVSGFSVSPDGSLNPIGAVTGLPPGAQGIAAR
;
A
#
# COMPACT_ATOMS: atom_id res chain seq x y z
N MET A 1 34.73 43.36 73.29
CA MET A 1 34.40 44.73 73.72
C MET A 1 32.92 44.97 73.45
N LYS A 2 32.18 45.24 74.51
CA LYS A 2 30.86 45.88 74.64
C LYS A 2 29.73 45.29 73.82
N SER A 3 28.80 44.57 74.44
CA SER A 3 27.80 44.94 75.44
C SER A 3 26.64 45.73 74.86
N ASN A 4 25.46 45.19 74.83
CA ASN A 4 24.27 45.43 75.69
C ASN A 4 23.03 45.04 74.91
N ARG A 5 22.22 44.09 75.40
CA ARG A 5 21.05 44.21 76.31
C ARG A 5 19.96 45.13 75.71
N PHE A 6 18.68 44.77 75.59
CA PHE A 6 17.68 44.35 76.60
C PHE A 6 16.37 44.06 75.98
N PHE A 7 15.68 43.12 76.48
CA PHE A 7 14.33 42.63 76.67
C PHE A 7 13.08 43.48 76.35
N PRO A 8 11.86 42.97 76.61
CA PRO A 8 10.90 42.34 75.69
C PRO A 8 9.54 43.08 75.68
N ARG A 9 8.62 42.73 74.79
CA ARG A 9 7.17 42.98 75.02
C ARG A 9 6.27 41.92 74.39
N THR A 10 5.73 41.15 75.28
CA THR A 10 4.36 40.65 75.39
C THR A 10 3.37 40.68 74.16
N ALA A 11 2.99 39.51 73.78
CA ALA A 11 1.68 38.93 73.55
C ALA A 11 0.50 39.79 73.06
N ARG A 12 -0.02 39.42 71.90
CA ARG A 12 -1.48 39.28 71.72
C ARG A 12 -1.74 38.13 70.77
N ARG A 13 -2.42 37.11 71.26
CA ARG A 13 -3.05 36.02 70.51
C ARG A 13 -4.23 36.57 69.73
N ASN A 14 -4.19 36.54 68.41
CA ASN A 14 -5.39 36.58 67.59
C ASN A 14 -5.57 35.23 66.93
N PHE A 15 -6.64 34.52 67.36
CA PHE A 15 -7.14 33.34 66.72
C PHE A 15 -7.79 33.77 65.38
N ILE A 16 -7.20 33.36 64.26
CA ILE A 16 -7.85 33.42 62.95
C ILE A 16 -8.28 32.01 62.62
N PHE A 17 -9.59 31.79 62.59
CA PHE A 17 -10.22 30.58 62.02
C PHE A 17 -9.94 30.57 60.51
N ALA A 18 -9.06 29.67 60.07
CA ALA A 18 -8.90 29.40 58.65
C ALA A 18 -10.00 28.40 58.23
N ILE A 19 -11.02 28.88 57.51
CA ILE A 19 -11.98 28.05 56.80
C ILE A 19 -11.26 27.53 55.57
N THR A 20 -10.82 26.27 55.55
CA THR A 20 -10.37 25.54 54.37
C THR A 20 -11.57 25.15 53.54
N ALA A 21 -11.92 25.97 52.55
CA ALA A 21 -12.80 25.58 51.50
C ALA A 21 -12.03 24.60 50.58
N ALA A 22 -12.38 23.33 50.65
CA ALA A 22 -11.93 22.32 49.71
C ALA A 22 -12.58 22.60 48.33
N LEU A 23 -11.84 23.26 47.44
CA LEU A 23 -12.17 23.32 46.03
C LEU A 23 -11.94 21.92 45.44
N SER A 24 -13.00 21.14 45.27
CA SER A 24 -12.98 19.98 44.42
C SER A 24 -12.89 20.45 42.94
N LEU A 25 -11.66 20.48 42.40
CA LEU A 25 -11.44 20.61 40.96
C LEU A 25 -12.00 19.33 40.32
N PRO A 26 -12.88 19.44 39.30
CA PRO A 26 -13.24 18.30 38.51
C PRO A 26 -11.96 17.79 37.84
N THR A 27 -11.56 16.57 38.16
CA THR A 27 -10.59 15.83 37.35
C THR A 27 -11.22 15.67 35.98
N MET A 28 -10.83 16.54 35.01
CA MET A 28 -11.02 16.21 33.61
C MET A 28 -10.23 14.94 33.35
N ALA A 29 -10.95 13.82 33.30
CA ALA A 29 -10.45 12.62 32.68
C ALA A 29 -10.13 13.02 31.23
N TRP A 30 -8.84 13.13 30.91
CA TRP A 30 -8.38 13.12 29.54
C TRP A 30 -8.78 11.72 29.06
N ALA A 31 -9.86 11.65 28.31
CA ALA A 31 -10.12 10.47 27.49
C ALA A 31 -8.91 10.42 26.54
N ASP A 32 -8.04 9.45 26.75
CA ASP A 32 -7.08 9.01 25.76
C ASP A 32 -7.92 8.58 24.55
N SER A 33 -8.22 9.55 23.68
CA SER A 33 -8.75 9.27 22.37
C SER A 33 -7.59 8.79 21.51
N ASP A 34 -7.23 7.51 21.70
CA ASP A 34 -6.43 6.73 20.76
C ASP A 34 -7.25 6.47 19.46
N SER A 35 -8.09 7.45 19.09
CA SER A 35 -8.85 7.41 17.87
C SER A 35 -7.89 7.65 16.72
N ASP A 36 -7.70 6.62 15.92
CA ASP A 36 -6.97 6.71 14.66
C ASP A 36 -7.58 7.84 13.81
N PRO A 37 -6.77 8.78 13.29
CA PRO A 37 -7.33 9.86 12.49
C PRO A 37 -8.10 9.32 11.29
N ALA A 38 -9.22 9.95 10.97
CA ALA A 38 -10.03 9.60 9.82
C ALA A 38 -9.19 9.59 8.53
N GLY A 39 -9.45 8.62 7.66
CA GLY A 39 -8.69 8.43 6.43
C GLY A 39 -9.60 8.24 5.21
N ALA A 40 -9.04 7.67 4.17
CA ALA A 40 -9.77 7.35 2.95
C ALA A 40 -9.31 6.02 2.34
N VAL A 41 -10.23 5.37 1.65
CA VAL A 41 -9.97 4.21 0.79
C VAL A 41 -10.46 4.54 -0.61
N PHE A 42 -9.64 4.21 -1.60
CA PHE A 42 -9.91 4.44 -3.01
C PHE A 42 -9.90 3.12 -3.76
N VAL A 43 -10.88 2.92 -4.62
CA VAL A 43 -10.98 1.71 -5.47
C VAL A 43 -11.19 2.13 -6.91
N MET A 44 -10.44 1.56 -7.84
CA MET A 44 -10.59 1.86 -9.26
C MET A 44 -11.69 1.00 -9.88
N SER A 45 -12.57 1.61 -10.67
CA SER A 45 -13.72 0.95 -11.30
C SER A 45 -13.34 0.01 -12.43
N ASN A 46 -12.24 0.34 -13.14
CA ASN A 46 -11.69 -0.37 -14.28
C ASN A 46 -12.69 -0.61 -15.44
N GLN A 47 -13.70 0.26 -15.56
CA GLN A 47 -14.73 0.13 -16.60
C GLN A 47 -14.19 0.48 -18.00
N PRO A 48 -14.51 -0.32 -19.04
CA PRO A 48 -14.01 -0.11 -20.40
C PRO A 48 -14.64 1.10 -21.11
N THR A 49 -15.80 1.53 -20.66
CA THR A 49 -16.48 2.72 -21.20
C THR A 49 -15.96 4.02 -20.59
N GLY A 50 -15.33 3.95 -19.40
CA GLY A 50 -14.76 5.09 -18.70
C GLY A 50 -14.28 4.65 -17.32
N ASN A 51 -12.97 4.68 -17.10
CA ASN A 51 -12.41 4.34 -15.79
C ASN A 51 -12.65 5.46 -14.78
N ALA A 52 -12.80 5.10 -13.52
CA ALA A 52 -13.05 6.04 -12.43
C ALA A 52 -12.48 5.51 -11.11
N VAL A 53 -12.31 6.40 -10.14
CA VAL A 53 -11.93 6.07 -8.77
C VAL A 53 -13.12 6.34 -7.86
N LEU A 54 -13.56 5.30 -7.15
CA LEU A 54 -14.55 5.40 -6.07
C LEU A 54 -13.81 5.74 -4.78
N ALA A 55 -14.26 6.78 -4.09
CA ALA A 55 -13.68 7.24 -2.84
C ALA A 55 -14.61 6.93 -1.67
N TYR A 56 -14.04 6.39 -0.60
CA TYR A 56 -14.72 6.10 0.66
C TYR A 56 -14.01 6.84 1.80
N SER A 57 -14.78 7.46 2.70
CA SER A 57 -14.23 7.91 3.98
C SER A 57 -14.02 6.71 4.89
N ARG A 58 -12.94 6.74 5.65
CA ARG A 58 -12.65 5.80 6.73
C ARG A 58 -12.77 6.54 8.06
N ASP A 59 -13.63 6.07 8.95
CA ASP A 59 -13.73 6.60 10.31
C ASP A 59 -12.58 6.10 11.22
N ALA A 60 -12.58 6.52 12.47
CA ALA A 60 -11.59 6.13 13.47
C ALA A 60 -11.59 4.62 13.78
N ASN A 61 -12.71 3.94 13.55
CA ASN A 61 -12.87 2.49 13.76
C ASN A 61 -12.56 1.68 12.49
N GLY A 62 -12.17 2.35 11.39
CA GLY A 62 -11.86 1.72 10.12
C GLY A 62 -13.08 1.46 9.22
N GLN A 63 -14.30 1.87 9.63
CA GLN A 63 -15.49 1.66 8.83
C GLN A 63 -15.52 2.59 7.61
N LEU A 64 -15.99 2.06 6.49
CA LEU A 64 -16.03 2.78 5.22
C LEU A 64 -17.41 3.33 4.92
N ALA A 65 -17.46 4.55 4.37
CA ALA A 65 -18.67 5.13 3.82
C ALA A 65 -18.38 5.75 2.44
N TYR A 66 -19.15 5.34 1.42
CA TYR A 66 -19.01 5.89 0.07
C TYR A 66 -19.22 7.41 0.06
N GLN A 67 -18.36 8.12 -0.69
CA GLN A 67 -18.40 9.57 -0.80
C GLN A 67 -18.70 10.04 -2.23
N ALA A 68 -17.87 9.59 -3.19
CA ALA A 68 -17.97 10.07 -4.57
C ALA A 68 -17.25 9.12 -5.54
N THR A 69 -17.51 9.32 -6.83
CA THR A 69 -16.77 8.71 -7.93
C THR A 69 -16.14 9.80 -8.79
N TYR A 70 -14.86 9.62 -9.11
CA TYR A 70 -14.04 10.59 -9.87
C TYR A 70 -13.55 9.94 -11.17
N PRO A 71 -13.98 10.43 -12.35
CA PRO A 71 -13.48 9.94 -13.63
C PRO A 71 -11.96 10.11 -13.75
N THR A 72 -11.26 9.08 -14.25
CA THR A 72 -9.83 9.17 -14.56
C THR A 72 -9.56 9.89 -15.89
N GLY A 73 -10.58 10.04 -16.73
CA GLY A 73 -10.44 10.52 -18.10
C GLY A 73 -9.99 9.45 -19.10
N GLY A 74 -9.56 8.27 -18.61
CA GLY A 74 -9.17 7.12 -19.42
C GLY A 74 -10.19 5.99 -19.39
N LYS A 75 -9.81 4.81 -19.92
CA LYS A 75 -10.64 3.60 -19.99
C LYS A 75 -9.97 2.43 -19.26
N GLY A 76 -10.77 1.63 -18.56
CA GLY A 76 -10.33 0.41 -17.90
C GLY A 76 -10.22 -0.79 -18.87
N ALA A 77 -9.70 -1.92 -18.34
CA ALA A 77 -9.46 -3.13 -19.12
C ALA A 77 -10.71 -3.98 -19.35
N GLY A 78 -11.75 -3.82 -18.54
CA GLY A 78 -12.95 -4.63 -18.68
C GLY A 78 -13.63 -5.02 -17.38
N THR A 79 -14.56 -5.98 -17.46
CA THR A 79 -15.51 -6.32 -16.39
C THR A 79 -15.31 -7.74 -15.80
N GLY A 80 -14.24 -8.44 -16.15
CA GLY A 80 -13.90 -9.74 -15.55
C GLY A 80 -13.60 -9.64 -14.05
N ALA A 81 -13.46 -10.75 -13.37
CA ALA A 81 -13.17 -10.77 -11.93
C ALA A 81 -11.80 -10.16 -11.61
N ASP A 82 -10.78 -10.47 -12.42
CA ASP A 82 -9.41 -9.95 -12.34
C ASP A 82 -8.95 -9.48 -13.73
N PRO A 83 -9.49 -8.34 -14.24
CA PRO A 83 -9.23 -7.94 -15.63
C PRO A 83 -7.82 -7.39 -15.85
N LEU A 84 -7.11 -6.97 -14.82
CA LEU A 84 -5.72 -6.51 -14.92
C LEU A 84 -4.72 -7.63 -14.69
N GLY A 85 -5.03 -8.57 -13.80
CA GLY A 85 -4.12 -9.64 -13.40
C GLY A 85 -2.87 -9.08 -12.72
N SER A 86 -3.03 -8.05 -11.87
CA SER A 86 -1.89 -7.31 -11.30
C SER A 86 -2.20 -6.71 -9.93
N GLN A 87 -1.15 -6.26 -9.25
CA GLN A 87 -1.20 -5.43 -8.05
C GLN A 87 -0.60 -4.05 -8.36
N GLY A 88 -1.04 -3.01 -7.64
CA GLY A 88 -0.51 -1.65 -7.80
C GLY A 88 -1.08 -0.90 -9.00
N ALA A 89 -2.32 -1.24 -9.43
CA ALA A 89 -3.02 -0.49 -10.48
C ALA A 89 -3.49 0.89 -10.00
N LEU A 90 -3.60 1.09 -8.69
CA LEU A 90 -3.95 2.34 -8.02
C LEU A 90 -2.99 2.56 -6.84
N VAL A 91 -2.24 3.67 -6.85
CA VAL A 91 -1.18 3.93 -5.87
C VAL A 91 -1.27 5.35 -5.31
N LEU A 92 -1.21 5.47 -3.97
CA LEU A 92 -1.07 6.72 -3.24
C LEU A 92 0.40 7.02 -2.97
N SER A 93 0.85 8.21 -3.32
CA SER A 93 2.19 8.71 -2.98
C SER A 93 2.19 10.22 -2.83
N SER A 94 2.79 10.71 -1.74
CA SER A 94 3.08 12.14 -1.51
C SER A 94 1.88 13.08 -1.75
N GLY A 95 0.67 12.66 -1.38
CA GLY A 95 -0.55 13.46 -1.55
C GLY A 95 -1.18 13.38 -2.95
N PHE A 96 -0.67 12.51 -3.80
CA PHE A 96 -1.22 12.19 -5.11
C PHE A 96 -1.71 10.76 -5.20
N LEU A 97 -2.67 10.52 -6.09
CA LEU A 97 -3.16 9.19 -6.43
C LEU A 97 -2.91 8.97 -7.93
N PHE A 98 -2.32 7.84 -8.25
CA PHE A 98 -2.00 7.43 -9.62
C PHE A 98 -2.86 6.22 -9.98
N ALA A 99 -3.50 6.28 -11.15
CA ALA A 99 -4.38 5.22 -11.65
C ALA A 99 -4.00 4.82 -13.07
N VAL A 100 -3.79 3.54 -13.32
CA VAL A 100 -3.59 3.04 -14.69
C VAL A 100 -4.91 2.92 -15.42
N ASN A 101 -4.92 3.25 -16.71
CA ASN A 101 -6.06 3.10 -17.61
C ASN A 101 -5.69 2.11 -18.71
N ALA A 102 -5.83 0.82 -18.42
CA ALA A 102 -5.34 -0.25 -19.30
C ALA A 102 -6.04 -0.32 -20.66
N GLY A 103 -7.30 0.15 -20.74
CA GLY A 103 -8.06 0.17 -21.99
C GLY A 103 -7.74 1.37 -22.91
N SER A 104 -7.16 2.43 -22.38
CA SER A 104 -6.73 3.62 -23.16
C SER A 104 -5.22 3.83 -23.20
N ASN A 105 -4.43 2.95 -22.56
CA ASN A 105 -2.97 2.98 -22.54
C ASN A 105 -2.40 4.27 -21.95
N ASP A 106 -2.95 4.72 -20.83
CA ASP A 106 -2.51 5.94 -20.16
C ASP A 106 -2.55 5.79 -18.62
N VAL A 107 -1.99 6.79 -17.93
CA VAL A 107 -1.96 6.91 -16.49
C VAL A 107 -2.50 8.26 -16.07
N SER A 108 -3.36 8.28 -15.06
CA SER A 108 -3.94 9.49 -14.51
C SER A 108 -3.35 9.83 -13.17
N MET A 109 -3.13 11.10 -12.91
CA MET A 109 -2.64 11.66 -11.65
C MET A 109 -3.70 12.56 -11.04
N PHE A 110 -4.04 12.33 -9.77
CA PHE A 110 -4.97 13.14 -8.99
C PHE A 110 -4.28 13.78 -7.80
N LYS A 111 -4.68 14.99 -7.44
CA LYS A 111 -4.47 15.55 -6.10
C LYS A 111 -5.47 14.93 -5.14
N VAL A 112 -5.02 14.59 -3.92
CA VAL A 112 -5.83 13.98 -2.87
C VAL A 112 -6.01 14.96 -1.71
N GLU A 113 -7.27 15.29 -1.40
CA GLU A 113 -7.65 16.15 -0.25
C GLU A 113 -8.76 15.43 0.55
N GLY A 114 -8.36 14.66 1.57
CA GLY A 114 -9.28 13.74 2.25
C GLY A 114 -9.79 12.66 1.30
N THR A 115 -11.09 12.65 1.03
CA THR A 115 -11.74 11.78 0.03
C THR A 115 -11.95 12.46 -1.32
N LYS A 116 -11.69 13.78 -1.40
CA LYS A 116 -11.82 14.54 -2.65
C LYS A 116 -10.61 14.32 -3.53
N LEU A 117 -10.88 13.96 -4.80
CA LEU A 117 -9.88 13.84 -5.84
C LEU A 117 -10.06 14.94 -6.89
N THR A 118 -8.97 15.55 -7.30
CA THR A 118 -8.93 16.47 -8.44
C THR A 118 -8.00 15.89 -9.49
N LEU A 119 -8.54 15.53 -10.66
CA LEU A 119 -7.71 15.08 -11.79
C LEU A 119 -6.78 16.23 -12.19
N LEU A 120 -5.49 15.99 -12.16
CA LEU A 120 -4.45 16.96 -12.49
C LEU A 120 -3.95 16.74 -13.91
N ASP A 121 -3.67 15.47 -14.25
CA ASP A 121 -3.04 15.14 -15.50
C ASP A 121 -3.34 13.69 -15.94
N ARG A 122 -3.14 13.42 -17.21
CA ARG A 122 -3.27 12.10 -17.82
C ARG A 122 -2.31 11.99 -18.98
N GLU A 123 -1.36 11.06 -18.89
CA GLU A 123 -0.31 10.88 -19.88
C GLU A 123 -0.29 9.46 -20.46
N PRO A 124 0.08 9.31 -21.76
CA PRO A 124 0.29 7.99 -22.33
C PRO A 124 1.25 7.13 -21.49
N SER A 125 0.95 5.84 -21.35
CA SER A 125 1.78 4.91 -20.55
C SER A 125 3.11 4.52 -21.24
N GLY A 126 3.38 5.02 -22.43
CA GLY A 126 4.57 4.67 -23.20
C GLY A 126 4.52 3.27 -23.82
N GLY A 127 3.52 2.46 -23.51
CA GLY A 127 3.30 1.12 -24.03
C GLY A 127 1.82 0.79 -24.16
N GLN A 128 1.49 -0.50 -24.13
CA GLN A 128 0.10 -0.96 -24.21
C GLN A 128 -0.31 -1.66 -22.93
N ARG A 129 -1.57 -1.45 -22.50
CA ARG A 129 -2.18 -2.08 -21.35
C ARG A 129 -1.34 -1.91 -20.08
N PRO A 130 -1.20 -0.67 -19.52
CA PRO A 130 -0.57 -0.45 -18.24
C PRO A 130 -1.38 -1.17 -17.16
N VAL A 131 -0.70 -1.93 -16.28
CA VAL A 131 -1.35 -2.76 -15.26
C VAL A 131 -0.90 -2.44 -13.84
N SER A 132 0.26 -1.79 -13.68
CA SER A 132 0.79 -1.42 -12.37
C SER A 132 1.63 -0.15 -12.48
N VAL A 133 1.59 0.68 -11.43
CA VAL A 133 2.36 1.92 -11.31
C VAL A 133 3.05 1.97 -9.96
N THR A 134 4.22 2.55 -9.89
CA THR A 134 4.95 2.80 -8.64
C THR A 134 5.54 4.19 -8.64
N VAL A 135 5.68 4.80 -7.46
CA VAL A 135 6.19 6.15 -7.30
C VAL A 135 7.15 6.21 -6.12
N LYS A 136 8.33 6.80 -6.33
CA LYS A 136 9.29 7.11 -5.28
C LYS A 136 9.82 8.52 -5.46
N GLY A 137 9.59 9.40 -4.47
CA GLY A 137 9.95 10.82 -4.59
C GLY A 137 9.25 11.47 -5.78
N PHE A 138 10.04 11.94 -6.73
CA PHE A 138 9.55 12.60 -7.94
C PHE A 138 9.61 11.69 -9.20
N ILE A 139 9.88 10.41 -9.05
CA ILE A 139 9.96 9.47 -10.16
C ILE A 139 8.82 8.45 -10.06
N ALA A 140 8.11 8.27 -11.17
CA ALA A 140 7.12 7.22 -11.33
C ALA A 140 7.53 6.27 -12.46
N TYR A 141 7.18 4.99 -12.29
CA TYR A 141 7.32 3.97 -13.33
C TYR A 141 6.02 3.19 -13.48
N VAL A 142 5.72 2.85 -14.72
CA VAL A 142 4.54 2.05 -15.11
C VAL A 142 5.03 0.80 -15.81
N VAL A 143 4.41 -0.36 -15.52
CA VAL A 143 4.59 -1.56 -16.34
C VAL A 143 3.40 -1.75 -17.26
N ASN A 144 3.71 -1.95 -18.53
CA ASN A 144 2.78 -2.19 -19.63
C ASN A 144 2.81 -3.69 -19.97
N ALA A 145 1.66 -4.34 -19.97
CA ALA A 145 1.54 -5.79 -20.17
C ALA A 145 1.12 -6.18 -21.60
N GLY A 146 0.78 -5.22 -22.44
CA GLY A 146 0.35 -5.49 -23.82
C GLY A 146 1.50 -5.51 -24.81
N GLY A 147 1.38 -6.32 -25.88
CA GLY A 147 2.45 -6.49 -26.87
C GLY A 147 3.72 -7.06 -26.25
N THR A 148 4.87 -6.45 -26.56
CA THR A 148 6.10 -6.71 -25.82
C THR A 148 6.06 -5.92 -24.52
N ALA A 149 5.97 -6.60 -23.40
CA ALA A 149 5.85 -5.97 -22.10
C ALA A 149 7.06 -5.07 -21.79
N SER A 150 6.80 -3.93 -21.16
CA SER A 150 7.81 -2.90 -20.96
C SER A 150 7.52 -2.03 -19.75
N ILE A 151 8.54 -1.35 -19.23
CA ILE A 151 8.38 -0.28 -18.25
C ILE A 151 8.63 1.08 -18.91
N SER A 152 8.01 2.14 -18.38
CA SER A 152 8.25 3.52 -18.79
C SER A 152 8.23 4.46 -17.60
N GLY A 153 9.08 5.47 -17.60
CA GLY A 153 9.33 6.39 -16.50
C GLY A 153 8.75 7.79 -16.72
N TYR A 154 8.43 8.47 -15.61
CA TYR A 154 7.94 9.83 -15.56
C TYR A 154 8.61 10.61 -14.44
N PHE A 155 8.78 11.90 -14.65
CA PHE A 155 8.99 12.86 -13.59
C PHE A 155 7.62 13.36 -13.09
N VAL A 156 7.41 13.28 -11.79
CA VAL A 156 6.21 13.78 -11.10
C VAL A 156 6.45 15.23 -10.72
N ASP A 157 5.98 16.16 -11.54
CA ASP A 157 6.03 17.59 -11.24
C ASP A 157 4.86 17.98 -10.32
N GLY A 158 5.09 17.87 -9.01
CA GLY A 158 4.09 18.20 -7.99
C GLY A 158 3.71 19.68 -7.94
N PHE A 159 4.61 20.59 -8.38
CA PHE A 159 4.34 22.04 -8.47
C PHE A 159 3.55 22.39 -9.70
N GLY A 160 3.96 21.88 -10.87
CA GLY A 160 3.25 22.01 -12.14
C GLY A 160 2.04 21.10 -12.24
N LYS A 161 1.85 20.16 -11.29
CA LYS A 161 0.73 19.21 -11.24
C LYS A 161 0.64 18.37 -12.51
N ARG A 162 1.77 17.83 -12.96
CA ARG A 162 1.88 17.07 -14.20
C ARG A 162 2.73 15.81 -14.04
N LEU A 163 2.42 14.82 -14.87
CA LEU A 163 3.28 13.69 -15.17
C LEU A 163 4.07 14.02 -16.43
N VAL A 164 5.38 14.15 -16.31
CA VAL A 164 6.23 14.46 -17.46
C VAL A 164 6.93 13.19 -17.91
N PRO A 165 6.60 12.62 -19.07
CA PRO A 165 7.27 11.41 -19.57
C PRO A 165 8.79 11.63 -19.67
N LEU A 166 9.58 10.71 -19.13
CA LEU A 166 11.04 10.73 -19.30
C LEU A 166 11.40 10.26 -20.72
N PRO A 167 12.02 11.10 -21.55
CA PRO A 167 12.36 10.72 -22.91
C PRO A 167 13.27 9.49 -22.92
N ASN A 168 12.99 8.51 -23.81
CA ASN A 168 13.78 7.29 -23.95
C ASN A 168 13.89 6.44 -22.67
N SER A 169 12.89 6.50 -21.77
CA SER A 169 12.83 5.71 -20.54
C SER A 169 12.26 4.30 -20.77
N LEU A 170 11.70 4.02 -21.93
CA LEU A 170 11.13 2.71 -22.23
C LEU A 170 12.21 1.61 -22.15
N ARG A 171 11.93 0.58 -21.33
CA ARG A 171 12.77 -0.63 -21.22
C ARG A 171 11.89 -1.86 -21.36
N PRO A 172 12.30 -2.89 -22.10
CA PRO A 172 11.62 -4.17 -22.10
C PRO A 172 11.72 -4.81 -20.72
N VAL A 173 10.73 -5.64 -20.35
CA VAL A 173 10.90 -6.64 -19.31
C VAL A 173 11.52 -7.90 -19.93
N ALA A 174 12.19 -8.72 -19.14
CA ALA A 174 13.01 -9.80 -19.64
C ALA A 174 12.26 -10.85 -20.45
N GLY A 175 11.05 -11.22 -20.00
CA GLY A 175 10.20 -12.20 -20.67
C GLY A 175 9.45 -11.67 -21.90
N GLY A 176 9.61 -10.38 -22.22
CA GLY A 176 9.02 -9.75 -23.41
C GLY A 176 7.52 -9.99 -23.53
N ALA A 177 7.06 -10.52 -24.67
CA ALA A 177 5.64 -10.79 -24.90
C ALA A 177 5.05 -11.90 -24.02
N SER A 178 5.88 -12.78 -23.45
CA SER A 178 5.47 -13.87 -22.57
C SER A 178 5.46 -13.50 -21.08
N ALA A 179 5.96 -12.33 -20.71
CA ALA A 179 6.18 -11.91 -19.33
C ALA A 179 4.92 -11.94 -18.45
N GLN A 180 3.78 -11.41 -18.93
CA GLN A 180 2.57 -11.23 -18.15
C GLN A 180 2.86 -10.56 -16.79
N PRO A 181 3.33 -9.29 -16.74
CA PRO A 181 3.73 -8.64 -15.51
C PRO A 181 2.65 -8.68 -14.42
N GLY A 182 3.06 -8.96 -13.19
CA GLY A 182 2.18 -8.96 -12.03
C GLY A 182 2.17 -7.63 -11.27
N GLN A 183 3.35 -7.04 -11.09
CA GLN A 183 3.51 -5.77 -10.39
C GLN A 183 4.85 -5.12 -10.76
N ILE A 184 4.87 -3.79 -10.68
CA ILE A 184 6.11 -2.99 -10.61
C ILE A 184 6.17 -2.28 -9.25
N GLY A 185 7.34 -2.22 -8.61
CA GLY A 185 7.48 -1.56 -7.32
C GLY A 185 8.90 -1.10 -7.03
N PHE A 186 9.06 0.10 -6.47
CA PHE A 186 10.32 0.57 -5.94
C PHE A 186 10.66 -0.08 -4.60
N ALA A 187 11.94 -0.34 -4.37
CA ALA A 187 12.46 -0.56 -3.03
C ALA A 187 12.51 0.79 -2.29
N PRO A 188 11.90 0.92 -1.08
CA PRO A 188 11.77 2.22 -0.42
C PRO A 188 13.10 2.89 -0.09
N GLU A 189 14.09 2.11 0.35
CA GLU A 189 15.37 2.60 0.89
C GLU A 189 16.55 2.44 -0.09
N SER A 190 16.31 1.94 -1.32
CA SER A 190 17.32 1.86 -2.39
C SER A 190 16.72 2.32 -3.72
N ASP A 191 17.58 2.55 -4.72
CA ASP A 191 17.13 2.99 -6.05
C ASP A 191 16.81 1.80 -6.97
N GLU A 192 16.48 0.66 -6.37
CA GLU A 192 16.11 -0.55 -7.09
C GLU A 192 14.59 -0.57 -7.37
N LEU A 193 14.26 -1.02 -8.58
CA LEU A 193 12.90 -1.19 -9.08
C LEU A 193 12.72 -2.65 -9.47
N LEU A 194 11.64 -3.27 -9.04
CA LEU A 194 11.33 -4.68 -9.29
C LEU A 194 10.11 -4.82 -10.18
N VAL A 195 10.11 -5.85 -11.03
CA VAL A 195 8.94 -6.31 -11.79
C VAL A 195 8.81 -7.81 -11.64
N THR A 196 7.62 -8.30 -11.25
CA THR A 196 7.31 -9.73 -11.26
C THR A 196 6.71 -10.13 -12.60
N GLU A 197 7.17 -11.25 -13.15
CA GLU A 197 6.70 -11.83 -14.41
C GLU A 197 6.04 -13.20 -14.18
N LYS A 198 4.71 -13.23 -14.27
CA LYS A 198 3.93 -14.44 -14.02
C LYS A 198 4.13 -15.52 -15.09
N GLY A 199 4.26 -15.09 -16.34
CA GLY A 199 4.33 -15.97 -17.50
C GLY A 199 5.68 -16.67 -17.66
N THR A 200 6.76 -16.01 -17.24
CA THR A 200 8.14 -16.49 -17.38
C THR A 200 8.78 -16.92 -16.07
N GLN A 201 8.08 -16.70 -14.95
CA GLN A 201 8.53 -17.04 -13.61
C GLN A 201 9.82 -16.29 -13.24
N LEU A 202 9.92 -15.02 -13.65
CA LEU A 202 11.04 -14.16 -13.36
C LEU A 202 10.67 -13.03 -12.39
N ILE A 203 11.68 -12.50 -11.74
CA ILE A 203 11.66 -11.19 -11.09
C ILE A 203 12.77 -10.38 -11.73
N ASP A 204 12.40 -9.30 -12.41
CA ASP A 204 13.35 -8.36 -12.98
C ASP A 204 13.72 -7.29 -11.98
N THR A 205 14.98 -6.92 -11.93
CA THR A 205 15.46 -5.77 -11.17
C THR A 205 16.07 -4.72 -12.11
N TYR A 206 15.87 -3.45 -11.75
CA TYR A 206 16.43 -2.30 -12.45
C TYR A 206 17.01 -1.35 -11.41
N HIS A 207 18.14 -0.76 -11.72
CA HIS A 207 18.68 0.37 -10.95
C HIS A 207 18.23 1.68 -11.59
N VAL A 208 17.56 2.54 -10.80
CA VAL A 208 17.12 3.87 -11.27
C VAL A 208 18.16 4.90 -10.88
N ASP A 209 18.80 5.51 -11.88
CA ASP A 209 19.83 6.50 -11.65
C ASP A 209 19.26 7.84 -11.10
N PRO A 210 20.10 8.76 -10.62
CA PRO A 210 19.64 10.03 -10.06
C PRO A 210 18.87 10.94 -11.05
N ALA A 211 18.99 10.69 -12.35
CA ALA A 211 18.21 11.37 -13.37
C ALA A 211 16.85 10.69 -13.62
N GLY A 212 16.56 9.60 -12.94
CA GLY A 212 15.30 8.87 -13.02
C GLY A 212 15.26 7.76 -14.08
N TYR A 213 16.38 7.41 -14.72
CA TYR A 213 16.41 6.39 -15.77
C TYR A 213 16.74 5.01 -15.24
N ALA A 214 15.87 4.04 -15.54
CA ALA A 214 16.09 2.64 -15.21
C ALA A 214 17.16 2.01 -16.09
N LYS A 215 18.12 1.30 -15.49
CA LYS A 215 19.14 0.44 -16.09
C LYS A 215 18.84 -1.00 -15.74
N GLY A 216 18.86 -1.87 -16.71
CA GLY A 216 18.43 -3.27 -16.57
C GLY A 216 17.55 -3.70 -17.75
N PRO A 217 16.82 -4.83 -17.63
CA PRO A 217 16.69 -5.66 -16.43
C PRO A 217 17.89 -6.56 -16.14
N VAL A 218 18.10 -6.88 -14.86
CA VAL A 218 18.80 -8.09 -14.41
C VAL A 218 17.71 -9.10 -14.04
N GLN A 219 17.83 -10.33 -14.56
CA GLN A 219 16.81 -11.37 -14.45
C GLN A 219 17.12 -12.31 -13.29
N HIS A 220 16.11 -12.60 -12.47
CA HIS A 220 16.21 -13.58 -11.38
C HIS A 220 15.08 -14.60 -11.52
N ALA A 221 15.43 -15.89 -11.47
CA ALA A 221 14.40 -16.93 -11.40
C ALA A 221 13.65 -16.83 -10.07
N SER A 222 12.32 -16.74 -10.12
CA SER A 222 11.50 -16.86 -8.92
C SER A 222 11.58 -18.28 -8.39
N ILE A 223 11.77 -18.44 -7.07
CA ILE A 223 11.73 -19.77 -6.45
C ILE A 223 10.33 -20.39 -6.50
N GLY A 224 9.31 -19.58 -6.56
CA GLY A 224 7.91 -20.01 -6.67
C GLY A 224 7.35 -19.78 -8.06
N VAL A 225 6.40 -20.63 -8.45
CA VAL A 225 5.70 -20.53 -9.73
C VAL A 225 4.69 -19.38 -9.70
N THR A 226 4.63 -18.60 -10.77
CA THR A 226 3.73 -17.45 -10.95
C THR A 226 3.96 -16.37 -9.86
N PRO A 227 5.15 -15.73 -9.81
CA PRO A 227 5.37 -14.59 -8.92
C PRO A 227 4.39 -13.46 -9.31
N PHE A 228 3.62 -12.97 -8.34
CA PHE A 228 2.51 -12.07 -8.61
C PHE A 228 2.71 -10.72 -7.89
N GLY A 229 1.99 -10.48 -6.80
CA GLY A 229 2.11 -9.29 -6.00
C GLY A 229 3.27 -9.39 -4.99
N PHE A 230 3.87 -8.25 -4.68
CA PHE A 230 4.93 -8.17 -3.70
C PHE A 230 4.87 -6.89 -2.88
N SER A 231 5.55 -6.88 -1.77
CA SER A 231 5.81 -5.68 -0.97
C SER A 231 7.28 -5.64 -0.58
N VAL A 232 7.89 -4.46 -0.60
CA VAL A 232 9.27 -4.29 -0.14
C VAL A 232 9.25 -3.61 1.22
N THR A 233 9.87 -4.24 2.20
CA THR A 233 10.02 -3.68 3.55
C THR A 233 11.05 -2.55 3.57
N ARG A 234 11.01 -1.69 4.58
CA ARG A 234 12.04 -0.65 4.78
C ARG A 234 13.44 -1.20 5.05
N ARG A 235 13.55 -2.50 5.34
CA ARG A 235 14.86 -3.17 5.52
C ARG A 235 15.45 -3.69 4.21
N GLY A 236 14.77 -3.49 3.07
CA GLY A 236 15.24 -3.93 1.75
C GLY A 236 14.81 -5.34 1.36
N TYR A 237 13.94 -5.99 2.13
CA TYR A 237 13.45 -7.33 1.80
C TYR A 237 12.21 -7.27 0.91
N ALA A 238 12.25 -7.91 -0.24
CA ALA A 238 11.08 -8.16 -1.07
C ALA A 238 10.35 -9.42 -0.59
N VAL A 239 9.07 -9.28 -0.25
CA VAL A 239 8.19 -10.39 0.11
C VAL A 239 7.24 -10.61 -1.05
N VAL A 240 7.31 -11.76 -1.72
CA VAL A 240 6.66 -12.02 -3.02
C VAL A 240 5.69 -13.19 -2.88
N ALA A 241 4.45 -12.98 -3.31
CA ALA A 241 3.45 -14.03 -3.42
C ALA A 241 3.66 -14.85 -4.70
N ALA A 242 3.76 -16.17 -4.59
CA ALA A 242 3.93 -17.10 -5.69
C ALA A 242 2.63 -17.91 -5.88
N ALA A 243 1.75 -17.39 -6.74
CA ALA A 243 0.36 -17.85 -6.88
C ALA A 243 0.26 -19.32 -7.31
N GLY A 244 1.11 -19.77 -8.22
CA GLY A 244 1.09 -21.14 -8.74
C GLY A 244 1.67 -22.16 -7.75
N SER A 245 2.58 -21.73 -6.85
CA SER A 245 3.15 -22.60 -5.81
C SER A 245 2.38 -22.58 -4.50
N GLY A 246 1.43 -21.67 -4.30
CA GLY A 246 0.75 -21.53 -3.02
C GLY A 246 1.70 -21.14 -1.89
N SER A 247 2.72 -20.30 -2.17
CA SER A 247 3.78 -19.93 -1.22
C SER A 247 4.07 -18.43 -1.22
N VAL A 248 4.81 -17.98 -0.20
CA VAL A 248 5.39 -16.65 -0.11
C VAL A 248 6.90 -16.79 0.02
N ALA A 249 7.63 -16.13 -0.85
CA ALA A 249 9.09 -16.08 -0.82
C ALA A 249 9.59 -14.72 -0.35
N SER A 250 10.72 -14.67 0.34
CA SER A 250 11.42 -13.42 0.66
C SER A 250 12.82 -13.40 0.08
N TYR A 251 13.23 -12.21 -0.38
CA TYR A 251 14.52 -11.97 -1.02
C TYR A 251 15.16 -10.73 -0.40
N ASP A 252 16.48 -10.75 -0.26
CA ASP A 252 17.28 -9.55 -0.03
C ASP A 252 17.51 -8.83 -1.37
N ILE A 253 17.29 -7.52 -1.39
CA ILE A 253 17.52 -6.68 -2.56
C ILE A 253 18.88 -6.01 -2.40
N GLU A 254 19.85 -6.47 -3.15
CA GLU A 254 21.19 -5.93 -3.12
C GLU A 254 21.34 -4.71 -4.04
N ARG A 255 22.24 -3.77 -3.69
CA ARG A 255 22.43 -2.53 -4.45
C ARG A 255 22.96 -2.71 -5.87
N ASN A 256 23.47 -3.88 -6.19
CA ASN A 256 23.96 -4.28 -7.52
C ASN A 256 22.86 -4.90 -8.39
N GLN A 257 21.59 -4.76 -8.01
CA GLN A 257 20.41 -5.37 -8.65
C GLN A 257 20.26 -6.88 -8.41
N ASP A 258 21.10 -7.52 -7.58
CA ASP A 258 20.94 -8.92 -7.25
C ASP A 258 19.79 -9.16 -6.27
N LEU A 259 19.16 -10.33 -6.38
CA LEU A 259 18.16 -10.82 -5.44
C LEU A 259 18.64 -12.13 -4.82
N THR A 260 18.89 -12.10 -3.52
CA THR A 260 19.25 -13.30 -2.77
C THR A 260 18.04 -13.87 -2.04
N LEU A 261 17.68 -15.13 -2.34
CA LEU A 261 16.60 -15.83 -1.65
C LEU A 261 16.93 -16.00 -0.17
N ILE A 262 16.00 -15.57 0.70
CA ILE A 262 16.11 -15.74 2.16
C ILE A 262 15.22 -16.89 2.64
N SER A 263 13.95 -16.89 2.25
CA SER A 263 13.00 -17.94 2.67
C SER A 263 11.91 -18.18 1.64
N ASN A 264 11.30 -19.37 1.66
CA ASN A 264 10.12 -19.70 0.90
C ASN A 264 9.18 -20.54 1.77
N VAL A 265 7.98 -20.02 2.04
CA VAL A 265 7.04 -20.58 3.00
C VAL A 265 5.76 -21.02 2.29
N PRO A 266 5.45 -22.33 2.26
CA PRO A 266 4.19 -22.83 1.74
C PRO A 266 3.04 -22.41 2.67
N LEU A 267 1.94 -21.93 2.09
CA LEU A 267 0.78 -21.46 2.84
C LEU A 267 -0.29 -22.53 3.05
N GLY A 268 -0.28 -23.60 2.26
CA GLY A 268 -1.38 -24.55 2.20
C GLY A 268 -2.66 -23.94 1.62
N GLN A 269 -2.53 -22.84 0.86
CA GLN A 269 -3.62 -22.11 0.24
C GLN A 269 -3.43 -22.03 -1.27
N MET A 270 -4.52 -21.80 -2.01
CA MET A 270 -4.51 -21.72 -3.47
C MET A 270 -4.51 -20.27 -3.94
N ALA A 271 -3.65 -19.99 -4.93
CA ALA A 271 -3.54 -18.71 -5.62
C ALA A 271 -3.34 -17.51 -4.66
N PRO A 272 -2.28 -17.50 -3.81
CA PRO A 272 -1.84 -16.28 -3.15
C PRO A 272 -1.31 -15.31 -4.20
N CYS A 273 -2.09 -14.28 -4.53
CA CYS A 273 -1.76 -13.36 -5.64
C CYS A 273 -1.31 -12.00 -5.14
N TRP A 274 -2.09 -11.35 -4.28
CA TRP A 274 -1.81 -10.00 -3.79
C TRP A 274 -1.19 -10.06 -2.40
N LEU A 275 -0.22 -9.20 -2.13
CA LEU A 275 0.50 -9.19 -0.86
C LEU A 275 0.84 -7.77 -0.43
N VAL A 276 0.63 -7.45 0.86
CA VAL A 276 1.09 -6.22 1.49
C VAL A 276 1.82 -6.51 2.79
N THR A 277 2.79 -5.65 3.15
CA THR A 277 3.46 -5.68 4.45
C THR A 277 3.04 -4.46 5.29
N THR A 278 2.98 -4.63 6.61
CA THR A 278 2.79 -3.50 7.54
C THR A 278 3.92 -2.49 7.40
N GLY A 279 3.64 -1.21 7.67
CA GLY A 279 4.63 -0.13 7.53
C GLY A 279 5.87 -0.27 8.41
N ASP A 280 5.78 -1.04 9.51
CA ASP A 280 6.91 -1.43 10.36
C ASP A 280 7.67 -2.67 9.84
N GLY A 281 7.14 -3.31 8.77
CA GLY A 281 7.74 -4.48 8.13
C GLY A 281 7.68 -5.76 8.95
N ARG A 282 6.81 -5.87 9.99
CA ARG A 282 6.74 -7.05 10.85
C ARG A 282 5.76 -8.12 10.38
N TYR A 283 4.72 -7.73 9.66
CA TYR A 283 3.69 -8.65 9.20
C TYR A 283 3.45 -8.48 7.70
N ALA A 284 3.10 -9.59 7.06
CA ALA A 284 2.62 -9.63 5.69
C ALA A 284 1.24 -10.30 5.64
N TYR A 285 0.39 -9.83 4.74
CA TYR A 285 -0.91 -10.40 4.45
C TYR A 285 -1.00 -10.71 2.98
N THR A 286 -1.46 -11.91 2.65
CA THR A 286 -1.66 -12.31 1.25
C THR A 286 -3.10 -12.76 0.99
N ALA A 287 -3.65 -12.28 -0.10
CA ALA A 287 -4.97 -12.65 -0.60
C ALA A 287 -4.88 -13.95 -1.41
N ASN A 288 -5.52 -15.01 -0.91
CA ASN A 288 -5.54 -16.33 -1.52
C ASN A 288 -6.84 -16.47 -2.35
N ALA A 289 -6.80 -16.02 -3.60
CA ALA A 289 -7.99 -15.93 -4.45
C ALA A 289 -8.68 -17.29 -4.66
N GLY A 290 -7.90 -18.37 -4.81
CA GLY A 290 -8.40 -19.71 -5.02
C GLY A 290 -8.99 -20.36 -3.76
N SER A 291 -8.53 -19.97 -2.57
CA SER A 291 -9.01 -20.50 -1.29
C SER A 291 -10.04 -19.61 -0.61
N SER A 292 -10.29 -18.39 -1.12
CA SER A 292 -11.19 -17.40 -0.51
C SER A 292 -10.78 -17.05 0.93
N THR A 293 -9.48 -16.85 1.18
CA THR A 293 -8.90 -16.56 2.49
C THR A 293 -7.83 -15.46 2.40
N ILE A 294 -7.49 -14.91 3.56
CA ILE A 294 -6.27 -14.11 3.78
C ILE A 294 -5.35 -14.93 4.67
N SER A 295 -4.07 -15.08 4.30
CA SER A 295 -3.04 -15.61 5.19
C SER A 295 -2.27 -14.47 5.85
N SER A 296 -1.81 -14.68 7.09
CA SER A 296 -0.91 -13.78 7.79
C SER A 296 0.44 -14.44 8.05
N LEU A 297 1.51 -13.68 7.81
CA LEU A 297 2.89 -14.09 8.03
C LEU A 297 3.61 -13.08 8.93
N ARG A 298 4.59 -13.54 9.70
CA ARG A 298 5.60 -12.71 10.33
C ARG A 298 6.76 -12.53 9.36
N VAL A 299 7.28 -11.31 9.26
CA VAL A 299 8.55 -11.00 8.59
C VAL A 299 9.56 -10.66 9.68
N ASN A 300 10.56 -11.48 9.84
CA ASN A 300 11.58 -11.35 10.88
C ASN A 300 12.61 -10.26 10.52
N ALA A 301 13.46 -9.91 11.48
CA ALA A 301 14.46 -8.86 11.32
C ALA A 301 15.54 -9.21 10.27
N ASP A 302 15.77 -10.48 10.03
CA ASP A 302 16.70 -11.04 9.04
C ASP A 302 16.04 -11.30 7.67
N GLY A 303 14.80 -10.86 7.47
CA GLY A 303 14.05 -11.04 6.24
C GLY A 303 13.38 -12.42 6.08
N THR A 304 13.62 -13.38 6.97
CA THR A 304 12.89 -14.65 6.93
C THR A 304 11.41 -14.44 7.20
N THR A 305 10.57 -15.22 6.53
CA THR A 305 9.12 -15.21 6.72
C THR A 305 8.65 -16.46 7.45
N GLN A 306 7.64 -16.32 8.30
CA GLN A 306 7.01 -17.40 9.03
C GLN A 306 5.50 -17.31 8.94
N LEU A 307 4.82 -18.38 8.54
CA LEU A 307 3.36 -18.45 8.53
C LEU A 307 2.83 -18.39 9.95
N ILE A 308 1.94 -17.41 10.23
CA ILE A 308 1.24 -17.29 11.50
C ILE A 308 -0.09 -18.03 11.41
N ASN A 309 -0.91 -17.65 10.42
CA ASN A 309 -2.23 -18.25 10.22
C ASN A 309 -2.52 -18.36 8.71
N PRO A 310 -2.71 -19.57 8.17
CA PRO A 310 -3.05 -19.77 6.76
C PRO A 310 -4.44 -19.21 6.40
N THR A 311 -5.33 -19.05 7.38
CA THR A 311 -6.71 -18.58 7.23
C THR A 311 -7.03 -17.48 8.24
N ALA A 312 -6.19 -16.42 8.26
CA ALA A 312 -6.36 -15.29 9.17
C ALA A 312 -7.72 -14.59 9.01
N ALA A 313 -8.29 -14.62 7.82
CA ALA A 313 -9.67 -14.21 7.53
C ALA A 313 -10.25 -15.01 6.38
N ALA A 314 -11.56 -15.27 6.42
CA ALA A 314 -12.34 -15.76 5.28
C ALA A 314 -12.87 -14.56 4.49
N VAL A 315 -12.59 -14.51 3.19
CA VAL A 315 -12.99 -13.42 2.29
C VAL A 315 -13.34 -14.00 0.93
N SER A 316 -14.56 -13.78 0.47
CA SER A 316 -14.98 -14.32 -0.84
C SER A 316 -14.16 -13.70 -1.98
N THR A 317 -13.44 -14.53 -2.71
CA THR A 317 -12.65 -14.14 -3.89
C THR A 317 -11.83 -12.87 -3.65
N PRO A 318 -10.86 -12.87 -2.74
CA PRO A 318 -10.05 -11.67 -2.46
C PRO A 318 -9.13 -11.37 -3.65
N LEU A 319 -9.22 -10.16 -4.19
CA LEU A 319 -8.57 -9.75 -5.45
C LEU A 319 -7.93 -8.37 -5.34
N ASP A 320 -7.22 -8.08 -4.41
CA ASP A 320 -6.39 -6.92 -4.10
C ASP A 320 -6.61 -6.47 -2.65
N LEU A 321 -5.58 -5.85 -2.08
CA LEU A 321 -5.62 -5.42 -0.69
C LEU A 321 -4.71 -4.22 -0.44
N ALA A 322 -5.11 -3.39 0.54
CA ALA A 322 -4.35 -2.22 0.97
C ALA A 322 -4.42 -2.05 2.48
N LEU A 323 -3.30 -1.66 3.08
CA LEU A 323 -3.23 -1.22 4.48
C LEU A 323 -3.42 0.28 4.59
N SER A 324 -4.09 0.74 5.65
CA SER A 324 -4.06 2.16 6.04
C SER A 324 -2.62 2.61 6.32
N ALA A 325 -2.34 3.91 6.21
CA ALA A 325 -0.97 4.45 6.34
C ALA A 325 -0.28 4.06 7.65
N ASN A 326 -1.02 3.90 8.75
CA ASN A 326 -0.53 3.44 10.04
C ASN A 326 -0.60 1.92 10.23
N SER A 327 -1.06 1.20 9.21
CA SER A 327 -1.25 -0.26 9.21
C SER A 327 -2.22 -0.81 10.27
N LYS A 328 -3.08 0.03 10.85
CA LYS A 328 -4.11 -0.42 11.81
C LYS A 328 -5.30 -1.10 11.13
N PHE A 329 -5.49 -0.88 9.82
CA PHE A 329 -6.60 -1.44 9.07
C PHE A 329 -6.13 -2.05 7.75
N LEU A 330 -6.66 -3.22 7.43
CA LEU A 330 -6.49 -3.90 6.14
C LEU A 330 -7.83 -3.88 5.40
N TYR A 331 -7.80 -3.46 4.14
CA TYR A 331 -8.96 -3.46 3.24
C TYR A 331 -8.72 -4.43 2.10
N VAL A 332 -9.71 -5.28 1.83
CA VAL A 332 -9.63 -6.35 0.83
C VAL A 332 -10.75 -6.17 -0.19
N ARG A 333 -10.40 -5.94 -1.43
CA ARG A 333 -11.34 -5.90 -2.55
C ARG A 333 -11.73 -7.32 -2.93
N GLN A 334 -13.03 -7.57 -3.11
CA GLN A 334 -13.61 -8.86 -3.44
C GLN A 334 -14.13 -8.91 -4.88
N GLY A 335 -14.03 -10.08 -5.53
CA GLY A 335 -14.55 -10.33 -6.87
C GLY A 335 -16.05 -10.06 -7.02
N GLY A 336 -16.82 -10.26 -5.94
CA GLY A 336 -18.27 -9.99 -5.89
C GLY A 336 -18.65 -8.50 -5.74
N GLY A 337 -17.71 -7.57 -5.88
CA GLY A 337 -18.03 -6.13 -5.84
C GLY A 337 -18.13 -5.55 -4.42
N ALA A 338 -17.36 -6.06 -3.48
CA ALA A 338 -17.29 -5.55 -2.11
C ALA A 338 -15.85 -5.18 -1.71
N VAL A 339 -15.73 -4.38 -0.63
CA VAL A 339 -14.49 -4.18 0.12
C VAL A 339 -14.74 -4.57 1.57
N SER A 340 -14.07 -5.61 2.05
CA SER A 340 -14.06 -5.98 3.46
C SER A 340 -12.97 -5.24 4.21
N GLY A 341 -13.27 -4.77 5.42
CA GLY A 341 -12.33 -4.14 6.33
C GLY A 341 -12.00 -5.05 7.51
N PHE A 342 -10.74 -4.97 7.95
CA PHE A 342 -10.24 -5.67 9.13
C PHE A 342 -9.38 -4.71 9.96
N SER A 343 -9.51 -4.74 11.29
CA SER A 343 -8.50 -4.15 12.17
C SER A 343 -7.33 -5.11 12.32
N VAL A 344 -6.12 -4.57 12.36
CA VAL A 344 -4.86 -5.29 12.53
C VAL A 344 -4.42 -5.16 13.99
N SER A 345 -4.37 -6.27 14.70
CA SER A 345 -3.91 -6.32 16.09
C SER A 345 -2.38 -6.27 16.19
N PRO A 346 -1.80 -5.91 17.35
CA PRO A 346 -0.34 -5.86 17.55
C PRO A 346 0.39 -7.18 17.31
N ASP A 347 -0.30 -8.32 17.38
CA ASP A 347 0.21 -9.66 17.09
C ASP A 347 0.07 -10.07 15.62
N GLY A 348 -0.50 -9.18 14.76
CA GLY A 348 -0.75 -9.42 13.35
C GLY A 348 -2.06 -10.15 13.05
N SER A 349 -2.91 -10.41 14.06
CA SER A 349 -4.25 -10.99 13.83
C SER A 349 -5.21 -9.98 13.20
N LEU A 350 -6.18 -10.50 12.44
CA LEU A 350 -7.20 -9.72 11.74
C LEU A 350 -8.57 -9.88 12.40
N ASN A 351 -9.23 -8.75 12.71
CA ASN A 351 -10.59 -8.76 13.22
C ASN A 351 -11.51 -8.01 12.24
N PRO A 352 -12.63 -8.62 11.80
CA PRO A 352 -13.53 -7.98 10.85
C PRO A 352 -14.19 -6.72 11.43
N ILE A 353 -14.24 -5.64 10.66
CA ILE A 353 -14.85 -4.36 11.05
C ILE A 353 -16.00 -3.94 10.12
N GLY A 354 -16.39 -4.80 9.18
CA GLY A 354 -17.47 -4.57 8.25
C GLY A 354 -17.06 -4.61 6.79
N ALA A 355 -18.01 -4.36 5.91
CA ALA A 355 -17.79 -4.32 4.46
C ALA A 355 -18.69 -3.29 3.80
N VAL A 356 -18.25 -2.74 2.68
CA VAL A 356 -19.07 -1.97 1.74
C VAL A 356 -19.25 -2.76 0.45
N THR A 357 -20.39 -2.60 -0.19
CA THR A 357 -20.76 -3.30 -1.43
C THR A 357 -21.08 -2.31 -2.54
N GLY A 358 -21.35 -2.80 -3.75
CA GLY A 358 -21.77 -1.97 -4.88
C GLY A 358 -20.63 -1.47 -5.76
N LEU A 359 -19.44 -2.07 -5.66
CA LEU A 359 -18.40 -1.84 -6.67
C LEU A 359 -18.86 -2.38 -8.02
N PRO A 360 -18.55 -1.69 -9.12
CA PRO A 360 -18.86 -2.18 -10.44
C PRO A 360 -18.09 -3.48 -10.75
N PRO A 361 -18.63 -4.36 -11.62
CA PRO A 361 -17.90 -5.54 -12.08
C PRO A 361 -16.56 -5.16 -12.68
N GLY A 362 -15.50 -5.90 -12.34
CA GLY A 362 -14.14 -5.64 -12.83
C GLY A 362 -13.39 -4.53 -12.08
N ALA A 363 -13.99 -3.93 -11.04
CA ALA A 363 -13.24 -3.00 -10.19
C ALA A 363 -11.97 -3.66 -9.69
N GLN A 364 -10.81 -2.99 -9.80
CA GLN A 364 -9.51 -3.51 -9.40
C GLN A 364 -8.52 -2.36 -9.20
N GLY A 365 -7.60 -2.54 -8.25
CA GLY A 365 -6.77 -1.47 -7.72
C GLY A 365 -7.42 -0.86 -6.48
N ILE A 366 -6.74 -0.96 -5.34
CA ILE A 366 -7.18 -0.39 -4.06
C ILE A 366 -6.01 0.32 -3.38
N ALA A 367 -6.28 1.48 -2.80
CA ALA A 367 -5.30 2.24 -2.02
C ALA A 367 -5.97 2.82 -0.78
N ALA A 368 -5.24 2.86 0.36
CA ALA A 368 -5.76 3.33 1.64
C ALA A 368 -4.78 4.31 2.33
N ARG A 369 -5.34 5.26 3.08
CA ARG A 369 -4.56 6.22 3.88
C ARG A 369 -5.15 6.39 5.27
#